data_e3a95991fdbb181343cf79c59526f12c
#
_entry.id   e3a95991fdbb181343cf79c59526f12c
#
_cell.length_a   1.000
_cell.length_b   1.000
_cell.length_c   1.000
_cell.angle_alpha   90.00
_cell.angle_beta   90.00
_cell.angle_gamma   90.00
#
_symmetry.space_group_name_H-M   'P 1'
#
loop_
_entity.id
_entity.type
_entity.pdbx_description
1 polymer ?
#
loop_
_entity_poly.entity_id
_entity_poly.type
_entity_poly.pdbx_seq_one_letter_code
_entity_poly.pdbx_strand_id
1 'polypeptide(L)'
;MTKIKIAQNPTFKAPVMIPRIGEAPVKVEFEFKYMDRKALAEMFERWNTARVDLNAKRIDDGFTWQEVTASEIALQVEQIKDVVTGWTFDDKFTDEAVAALVTTCVGAPQAVIDAYQSAYDPARLGN
;
A
#
# COMPACT_ATOMS: atom_id res chain seq x y z
N MET A 1 20.30 -12.76 -29.81
CA MET A 1 19.73 -13.69 -28.83
C MET A 1 19.47 -12.94 -27.51
N THR A 2 18.29 -13.10 -26.97
CA THR A 2 17.91 -12.44 -25.73
C THR A 2 18.56 -13.15 -24.53
N LYS A 3 19.20 -12.38 -23.67
CA LYS A 3 19.74 -12.90 -22.40
C LYS A 3 18.69 -12.78 -21.31
N ILE A 4 18.49 -13.84 -20.57
CA ILE A 4 17.54 -13.86 -19.47
C ILE A 4 18.32 -13.73 -18.17
N LYS A 5 18.00 -12.71 -17.39
CA LYS A 5 18.65 -12.44 -16.10
C LYS A 5 17.72 -12.83 -14.96
N ILE A 6 18.31 -13.23 -13.83
CA ILE A 6 17.54 -13.51 -12.62
C ILE A 6 16.98 -12.21 -12.03
N ALA A 7 17.76 -11.14 -12.11
CA ALA A 7 17.36 -9.86 -11.52
C ALA A 7 16.07 -9.32 -12.14
N GLN A 8 15.19 -8.82 -11.29
CA GLN A 8 13.95 -8.17 -11.71
C GLN A 8 14.18 -6.67 -11.91
N ASN A 9 13.26 -6.03 -12.62
CA ASN A 9 13.26 -4.57 -12.70
C ASN A 9 13.00 -4.02 -11.30
N PRO A 10 13.61 -2.87 -10.93
CA PRO A 10 13.45 -2.32 -9.58
C PRO A 10 12.04 -1.82 -9.29
N THR A 11 11.26 -1.53 -10.33
CA THR A 11 9.86 -1.10 -10.19
C THR A 11 8.99 -1.84 -11.20
N PHE A 12 7.69 -1.87 -10.92
CA PHE A 12 6.71 -2.41 -11.86
C PHE A 12 5.40 -1.62 -11.72
N LYS A 13 4.56 -1.70 -12.74
CA LYS A 13 3.27 -1.01 -12.75
C LYS A 13 2.14 -2.01 -12.61
N ALA A 14 1.10 -1.62 -11.89
CA ALA A 14 -0.10 -2.43 -11.75
C ALA A 14 -1.30 -1.52 -11.55
N PRO A 15 -2.48 -1.91 -12.06
CA PRO A 15 -3.70 -1.14 -11.84
C PRO A 15 -4.22 -1.37 -10.42
N VAL A 16 -4.79 -0.31 -9.85
CA VAL A 16 -5.46 -0.37 -8.55
C VAL A 16 -6.85 0.19 -8.75
N MET A 17 -7.86 -0.54 -8.30
CA MET A 17 -9.24 -0.07 -8.35
C MET A 17 -9.52 0.70 -7.07
N ILE A 18 -9.53 2.03 -7.18
CA ILE A 18 -9.70 2.93 -6.02
C ILE A 18 -11.20 3.08 -5.73
N PRO A 19 -11.65 2.67 -4.54
CA PRO A 19 -13.07 2.82 -4.17
C PRO A 19 -13.48 4.29 -4.10
N ARG A 20 -14.70 4.59 -4.54
CA ARG A 20 -15.28 5.93 -4.48
C ARG A 20 -16.64 5.84 -3.81
N ILE A 21 -16.96 6.84 -2.98
CA ILE A 21 -18.25 6.89 -2.30
C ILE A 21 -19.32 7.30 -3.32
N GLY A 22 -20.35 6.45 -3.48
CA GLY A 22 -21.47 6.75 -4.37
C GLY A 22 -21.19 6.62 -5.85
N GLU A 23 -20.01 6.08 -6.22
CA GLU A 23 -19.61 5.93 -7.63
C GLU A 23 -18.92 4.59 -7.81
N ALA A 24 -18.77 4.17 -9.05
CA ALA A 24 -17.97 2.98 -9.36
C ALA A 24 -16.50 3.24 -9.03
N PRO A 25 -15.75 2.19 -8.68
CA PRO A 25 -14.31 2.35 -8.45
C PRO A 25 -13.60 2.91 -9.68
N VAL A 26 -12.54 3.68 -9.44
CA VAL A 26 -11.75 4.28 -10.52
C VAL A 26 -10.45 3.50 -10.65
N LYS A 27 -10.09 3.13 -11.87
CA LYS A 27 -8.84 2.43 -12.15
C LYS A 27 -7.71 3.46 -12.24
N VAL A 28 -6.70 3.28 -11.37
CA VAL A 28 -5.52 4.14 -11.35
C VAL A 28 -4.29 3.25 -11.45
N GLU A 29 -3.38 3.57 -12.37
CA GLU A 29 -2.14 2.81 -12.46
C GLU A 29 -1.14 3.32 -11.45
N PHE A 30 -0.58 2.40 -10.66
CA PHE A 30 0.45 2.70 -9.66
C PHE A 30 1.77 2.12 -10.12
N GLU A 31 2.85 2.78 -9.77
CA GLU A 31 4.19 2.24 -9.88
C GLU A 31 4.66 1.81 -8.51
N PHE A 32 5.12 0.56 -8.42
CA PHE A 32 5.51 -0.08 -7.16
C PHE A 32 6.98 -0.46 -7.17
N LYS A 33 7.58 -0.50 -5.99
CA LYS A 33 8.92 -1.06 -5.81
C LYS A 33 8.86 -2.56 -5.87
N TYR A 34 9.77 -3.17 -6.64
CA TYR A 34 9.96 -4.61 -6.54
C TYR A 34 10.79 -4.90 -5.29
N MET A 35 10.41 -5.92 -4.55
CA MET A 35 11.16 -6.42 -3.41
C MET A 35 11.31 -7.93 -3.54
N ASP A 36 12.49 -8.44 -3.19
CA ASP A 36 12.68 -9.88 -3.11
C ASP A 36 11.99 -10.44 -1.86
N ARG A 37 12.00 -11.76 -1.72
CA ARG A 37 11.28 -12.42 -0.62
C ARG A 37 11.78 -12.00 0.77
N LYS A 38 13.08 -11.73 0.89
CA LYS A 38 13.65 -11.30 2.18
C LYS A 38 13.21 -9.89 2.54
N ALA A 39 13.24 -8.99 1.58
CA ALA A 39 12.79 -7.61 1.78
C ALA A 39 11.30 -7.55 2.10
N LEU A 40 10.48 -8.35 1.38
CA LEU A 40 9.06 -8.45 1.65
C LEU A 40 8.79 -8.94 3.08
N ALA A 41 9.52 -9.97 3.53
CA ALA A 41 9.35 -10.51 4.87
C ALA A 41 9.67 -9.46 5.94
N GLU A 42 10.76 -8.71 5.76
CA GLU A 42 11.13 -7.63 6.68
C GLU A 42 10.07 -6.54 6.76
N MET A 43 9.56 -6.16 5.60
CA MET A 43 8.53 -5.11 5.52
C MET A 43 7.23 -5.57 6.20
N PHE A 44 6.75 -6.77 5.89
CA PHE A 44 5.52 -7.30 6.49
C PHE A 44 5.67 -7.48 8.00
N GLU A 45 6.84 -7.90 8.47
CA GLU A 45 7.09 -8.02 9.90
C GLU A 45 7.04 -6.66 10.58
N ARG A 46 7.64 -5.65 9.97
CA ARG A 46 7.62 -4.28 10.47
C ARG A 46 6.18 -3.74 10.54
N TRP A 47 5.41 -3.98 9.50
CA TRP A 47 4.00 -3.58 9.47
C TRP A 47 3.18 -4.30 10.56
N ASN A 48 3.44 -5.60 10.73
CA ASN A 48 2.75 -6.38 11.75
C ASN A 48 3.09 -5.89 13.16
N THR A 49 4.35 -5.59 13.42
CA THR A 49 4.79 -5.05 14.71
C THR A 49 4.10 -3.71 14.99
N ALA A 50 4.05 -2.83 14.00
CA ALA A 50 3.38 -1.54 14.14
C ALA A 50 1.89 -1.71 14.44
N ARG A 51 1.24 -2.68 13.79
CA ARG A 51 -0.19 -2.97 14.01
C ARG A 51 -0.42 -3.50 15.42
N VAL A 52 0.42 -4.42 15.87
CA VAL A 52 0.32 -5.00 17.21
C VAL A 52 0.50 -3.91 18.27
N ASP A 53 1.50 -3.05 18.10
CA ASP A 53 1.78 -1.95 19.02
C ASP A 53 0.62 -0.97 19.09
N LEU A 54 0.04 -0.63 17.94
CA LEU A 54 -1.11 0.28 17.89
C LEU A 54 -2.32 -0.31 18.60
N ASN A 55 -2.60 -1.59 18.36
CA ASN A 55 -3.73 -2.27 19.00
C ASN A 55 -3.53 -2.36 20.51
N ALA A 56 -2.32 -2.61 20.98
CA ALA A 56 -2.01 -2.65 22.41
C ALA A 56 -2.26 -1.29 23.06
N LYS A 57 -1.83 -0.21 22.42
CA LYS A 57 -2.07 1.14 22.94
C LYS A 57 -3.56 1.47 23.03
N ARG A 58 -4.33 1.05 22.02
CA ARG A 58 -5.78 1.28 22.03
C ARG A 58 -6.47 0.62 23.22
N ILE A 59 -6.01 -0.59 23.56
CA ILE A 59 -6.58 -1.35 24.68
C ILE A 59 -6.15 -0.72 26.01
N ASP A 60 -4.86 -0.41 26.15
CA ASP A 60 -4.27 0.02 27.41
C ASP A 60 -4.59 1.47 27.75
N ASP A 61 -4.55 2.37 26.76
CA ASP A 61 -4.64 3.81 26.96
C ASP A 61 -6.02 4.39 26.70
N GLY A 62 -6.93 3.62 26.11
CA GLY A 62 -8.29 4.07 25.85
C GLY A 62 -8.37 5.23 24.86
N PHE A 63 -7.80 5.08 23.69
CA PHE A 63 -7.79 6.10 22.64
C PHE A 63 -9.20 6.53 22.23
N THR A 64 -9.35 7.82 21.93
CA THR A 64 -10.58 8.34 21.31
C THR A 64 -10.63 7.90 19.85
N TRP A 65 -11.81 8.02 19.23
CA TRP A 65 -11.97 7.76 17.79
C TRP A 65 -11.03 8.61 16.94
N GLN A 66 -10.84 9.88 17.31
CA GLN A 66 -9.93 10.76 16.57
C GLN A 66 -8.48 10.30 16.66
N GLU A 67 -8.06 9.87 17.84
CA GLU A 67 -6.70 9.37 18.06
C GLU A 67 -6.46 8.05 17.32
N VAL A 68 -7.43 7.14 17.36
CA VAL A 68 -7.35 5.87 16.63
C VAL A 68 -7.25 6.13 15.13
N THR A 69 -8.10 7.01 14.61
CA THR A 69 -8.11 7.35 13.19
C THR A 69 -6.79 7.97 12.76
N ALA A 70 -6.26 8.91 13.54
CA ALA A 70 -4.98 9.55 13.21
C ALA A 70 -3.85 8.52 13.16
N SER A 71 -3.82 7.58 14.09
CA SER A 71 -2.81 6.53 14.13
C SER A 71 -2.94 5.56 12.95
N GLU A 72 -4.18 5.21 12.57
CA GLU A 72 -4.43 4.38 11.39
C GLU A 72 -3.95 5.07 10.12
N ILE A 73 -4.28 6.35 9.96
CA ILE A 73 -3.85 7.13 8.80
C ILE A 73 -2.32 7.13 8.71
N ALA A 74 -1.64 7.40 9.83
CA ALA A 74 -0.18 7.43 9.86
C ALA A 74 0.42 6.09 9.44
N LEU A 75 -0.13 4.98 9.93
CA LEU A 75 0.33 3.64 9.58
C LEU A 75 0.12 3.36 8.10
N GLN A 76 -1.05 3.69 7.57
CA GLN A 76 -1.37 3.46 6.16
C GLN A 76 -0.54 4.32 5.21
N VAL A 77 -0.25 5.57 5.59
CA VAL A 77 0.65 6.44 4.82
C VAL A 77 2.02 5.77 4.70
N GLU A 78 2.56 5.26 5.81
CA GLU A 78 3.86 4.59 5.79
C GLU A 78 3.83 3.33 4.91
N GLN A 79 2.76 2.55 4.98
CA GLN A 79 2.63 1.36 4.14
C GLN A 79 2.65 1.70 2.66
N ILE A 80 1.91 2.74 2.24
CA ILE A 80 1.90 3.17 0.85
C ILE A 80 3.29 3.67 0.44
N LYS A 81 3.93 4.48 1.27
CA LYS A 81 5.27 5.00 0.96
C LYS A 81 6.32 3.90 0.88
N ASP A 82 6.13 2.81 1.59
CA ASP A 82 7.05 1.67 1.54
C ASP A 82 7.03 0.98 0.17
N VAL A 83 5.91 0.97 -0.53
CA VAL A 83 5.74 0.15 -1.74
C VAL A 83 5.51 0.96 -3.02
N VAL A 84 5.00 2.19 -2.93
CA VAL A 84 4.63 3.00 -4.11
C VAL A 84 5.72 4.01 -4.42
N THR A 85 6.05 4.14 -5.72
CA THR A 85 6.98 5.15 -6.21
C THR A 85 6.31 6.19 -7.10
N GLY A 86 5.07 5.95 -7.53
CA GLY A 86 4.35 6.89 -8.36
C GLY A 86 2.95 6.38 -8.69
N TRP A 87 2.15 7.24 -9.30
CA TRP A 87 0.77 6.92 -9.69
C TRP A 87 0.31 7.81 -10.84
N THR A 88 -0.89 7.55 -11.34
CA THR A 88 -1.47 8.32 -12.44
C THR A 88 -2.63 9.21 -12.01
N PHE A 89 -2.76 9.51 -10.72
CA PHE A 89 -3.66 10.57 -10.29
C PHE A 89 -3.19 11.91 -10.86
N ASP A 90 -4.12 12.85 -11.01
CA ASP A 90 -3.76 14.21 -11.42
C ASP A 90 -2.87 14.88 -10.38
N ASP A 91 -3.07 14.58 -9.12
CA ASP A 91 -2.23 15.08 -8.03
C ASP A 91 -0.85 14.43 -8.10
N LYS A 92 0.19 15.23 -8.05
CA LYS A 92 1.55 14.70 -8.07
C LYS A 92 1.78 13.82 -6.85
N PHE A 93 2.60 12.78 -7.04
CA PHE A 93 2.96 11.86 -5.97
C PHE A 93 3.93 12.57 -5.01
N THR A 94 3.40 13.00 -3.85
CA THR A 94 4.14 13.66 -2.78
C THR A 94 3.66 13.09 -1.46
N ASP A 95 4.38 13.38 -0.39
CA ASP A 95 3.96 12.94 0.95
C ASP A 95 2.58 13.51 1.30
N GLU A 96 2.32 14.76 0.94
CA GLU A 96 1.02 15.39 1.18
C GLU A 96 -0.09 14.71 0.37
N ALA A 97 0.19 14.32 -0.87
CA ALA A 97 -0.79 13.65 -1.72
C ALA A 97 -1.08 12.24 -1.20
N VAL A 98 -0.08 11.52 -0.70
CA VAL A 98 -0.30 10.21 -0.09
C VAL A 98 -1.20 10.35 1.14
N ALA A 99 -0.91 11.32 1.99
CA ALA A 99 -1.73 11.58 3.18
C ALA A 99 -3.17 11.96 2.79
N ALA A 100 -3.32 12.76 1.73
CA ALA A 100 -4.65 13.14 1.23
C ALA A 100 -5.42 11.93 0.71
N LEU A 101 -4.76 11.03 -0.01
CA LEU A 101 -5.39 9.80 -0.50
C LEU A 101 -5.89 8.95 0.66
N VAL A 102 -5.04 8.72 1.65
CA VAL A 102 -5.38 7.90 2.82
C VAL A 102 -6.51 8.52 3.62
N THR A 103 -6.48 9.83 3.80
CA THR A 103 -7.48 10.54 4.59
C THR A 103 -8.83 10.62 3.89
N THR A 104 -8.81 10.78 2.57
CA THR A 104 -10.02 11.06 1.79
C THR A 104 -10.70 9.80 1.26
N CYS A 105 -9.93 8.82 0.83
CA CYS A 105 -10.46 7.64 0.14
C CYS A 105 -10.39 6.43 1.06
N VAL A 106 -11.45 6.22 1.83
CA VAL A 106 -11.58 5.03 2.69
C VAL A 106 -11.51 3.78 1.80
N GLY A 107 -10.69 2.83 2.19
CA GLY A 107 -10.50 1.60 1.41
C GLY A 107 -9.39 1.69 0.36
N ALA A 108 -8.93 2.88 0.00
CA ALA A 108 -7.83 3.02 -0.96
C ALA A 108 -6.53 2.38 -0.46
N PRO A 109 -6.12 2.58 0.81
CA PRO A 109 -4.89 1.93 1.28
C PRO A 109 -4.94 0.42 1.15
N GLN A 110 -6.05 -0.21 1.50
CA GLN A 110 -6.17 -1.67 1.38
C GLN A 110 -6.13 -2.10 -0.07
N ALA A 111 -6.81 -1.35 -0.97
CA ALA A 111 -6.80 -1.66 -2.40
C ALA A 111 -5.38 -1.60 -2.98
N VAL A 112 -4.59 -0.62 -2.56
CA VAL A 112 -3.20 -0.46 -3.00
C VAL A 112 -2.35 -1.65 -2.53
N ILE A 113 -2.44 -2.01 -1.26
CA ILE A 113 -1.66 -3.11 -0.69
C ILE A 113 -2.08 -4.44 -1.31
N ASP A 114 -3.38 -4.66 -1.51
CA ASP A 114 -3.88 -5.88 -2.16
C ASP A 114 -3.34 -6.01 -3.58
N ALA A 115 -3.33 -4.91 -4.34
CA ALA A 115 -2.79 -4.91 -5.70
C ALA A 115 -1.29 -5.21 -5.70
N TYR A 116 -0.56 -4.65 -4.74
CA TYR A 116 0.86 -4.91 -4.59
C TYR A 116 1.14 -6.39 -4.32
N GLN A 117 0.43 -6.97 -3.36
CA GLN A 117 0.60 -8.38 -3.01
C GLN A 117 0.20 -9.30 -4.16
N SER A 118 -0.90 -8.99 -4.83
CA SER A 118 -1.40 -9.78 -5.95
C SER A 118 -0.43 -9.81 -7.13
N ALA A 119 0.37 -8.76 -7.30
CA ALA A 119 1.34 -8.70 -8.38
C ALA A 119 2.42 -9.79 -8.27
N TYR A 120 2.62 -10.33 -7.08
CA TYR A 120 3.61 -11.39 -6.85
C TYR A 120 3.04 -12.80 -7.05
N ASP A 121 1.77 -12.92 -7.41
CA ASP A 121 1.07 -14.20 -7.52
C ASP A 121 0.62 -14.60 -8.93
N PRO A 122 1.16 -14.03 -10.03
CA PRO A 122 0.58 -14.30 -11.36
C PRO A 122 0.67 -15.78 -11.76
N ALA A 123 1.73 -16.48 -11.35
CA ALA A 123 1.86 -17.90 -11.68
C ALA A 123 0.82 -18.73 -10.94
N ARG A 124 0.46 -18.35 -9.73
CA ARG A 124 -0.53 -19.07 -8.93
C ARG A 124 -1.95 -18.79 -9.43
N LEU A 125 -2.19 -17.58 -9.90
CA LEU A 125 -3.50 -17.15 -10.37
C LEU A 125 -3.74 -17.45 -11.83
N GLY A 126 -2.68 -17.44 -12.62
CA GLY A 126 -2.77 -17.46 -14.08
C GLY A 126 -2.86 -18.78 -14.72
N ASN A 127 -2.68 -19.72 -14.08
CA ASN A 127 -2.67 -20.98 -14.63
C ASN A 127 -3.41 -21.53 -15.15
#